data_45ed3fcd93a579c2f7bf7eea319cb07c
#
_entry.id   45ed3fcd93a579c2f7bf7eea319cb07c
#
_cell.length_a   1.000
_cell.length_b   1.000
_cell.length_c   1.000
_cell.angle_alpha   90.00
_cell.angle_beta   90.00
_cell.angle_gamma   90.00
#
_symmetry.space_group_name_H-M   'P 1'
#
loop_
_entity.id
_entity.type
_entity.pdbx_description
1 polymer ?
#
loop_
_entity_poly.entity_id
_entity_poly.type
_entity_poly.pdbx_seq_one_letter_code
_entity_poly.pdbx_strand_id
1 'polypeptide(L)'
;DLNLLALNVINDNNNSDNLRLRSKYYLEKAEMTATEANVPLKKVTRYDLNIASGIIHSVKENEITSIITGLHRKKNITDSYFGILAEHLLNGLNCEIIISKFLIPVHTIKRIVIAVPPKAEYESGFPHWMEHFCRMGSTLGCRVHFFANEKTTIRLQTWIKKRHKQTLTDFSLLEDWNDLLVLTGQVSYDHLLVIISARPGTLSYDSSFEKLPRQLSKYFSNNSLIVLYPNQSGEPLDTSFFSKLYTDTETRHYEKVGKWFYRWFKKD
;
A
#
# COMPACT_ATOMS: atom_id res chain seq x y z
N ASP A 1 13.50 14.95 -3.00
CA ASP A 1 14.55 14.05 -2.52
C ASP A 1 13.89 12.89 -1.80
N LEU A 2 14.25 11.65 -2.18
CA LEU A 2 13.73 10.44 -1.55
C LEU A 2 14.54 10.20 -0.28
N ASN A 3 13.95 10.40 0.90
CA ASN A 3 14.59 10.10 2.17
C ASN A 3 14.20 8.69 2.61
N LEU A 4 15.08 7.72 2.35
CA LEU A 4 14.89 6.35 2.81
C LEU A 4 15.43 6.16 4.22
N LEU A 5 14.62 5.50 5.07
CA LEU A 5 15.02 5.12 6.43
C LEU A 5 14.85 3.61 6.59
N ALA A 6 15.93 2.92 6.89
CA ALA A 6 15.90 1.51 7.29
C ALA A 6 15.81 1.45 8.82
N LEU A 7 14.71 0.91 9.33
CA LEU A 7 14.44 0.77 10.75
C LEU A 7 14.52 -0.69 11.18
N ASN A 8 15.29 -0.93 12.24
CA ASN A 8 15.21 -2.17 13.00
C ASN A 8 14.83 -1.86 14.45
N VAL A 9 13.76 -2.50 14.93
CA VAL A 9 13.29 -2.34 16.32
C VAL A 9 13.69 -3.57 17.12
N ILE A 10 14.35 -3.35 18.26
CA ILE A 10 14.74 -4.37 19.23
C ILE A 10 13.85 -4.21 20.46
N ASN A 11 13.22 -5.31 20.88
CA ASN A 11 12.42 -5.31 22.09
C ASN A 11 13.34 -5.23 23.32
N ASP A 12 13.11 -4.25 24.21
CA ASP A 12 13.94 -4.03 25.41
C ASP A 12 13.99 -5.24 26.35
N ASN A 13 12.89 -5.99 26.43
CA ASN A 13 12.82 -7.17 27.30
C ASN A 13 13.65 -8.35 26.76
N ASN A 14 14.14 -8.30 25.55
CA ASN A 14 14.85 -9.38 24.86
C ASN A 14 16.18 -8.90 24.26
N ASN A 15 16.87 -7.99 24.96
CA ASN A 15 18.06 -7.30 24.49
C ASN A 15 19.30 -8.21 24.59
N SER A 16 19.38 -9.20 23.69
CA SER A 16 20.56 -10.08 23.59
C SER A 16 21.56 -9.53 22.55
N ASP A 17 22.84 -9.77 22.77
CA ASP A 17 23.91 -9.40 21.82
C ASP A 17 23.67 -9.98 20.42
N ASN A 18 23.08 -11.16 20.35
CA ASN A 18 22.68 -11.78 19.07
C ASN A 18 21.66 -10.94 18.29
N LEU A 19 20.69 -10.30 18.96
CA LEU A 19 19.72 -9.44 18.29
C LEU A 19 20.36 -8.16 17.78
N ARG A 20 21.32 -7.60 18.52
CA ARG A 20 22.10 -6.42 18.10
C ARG A 20 22.95 -6.73 16.87
N LEU A 21 23.65 -7.86 16.86
CA LEU A 21 24.45 -8.29 15.72
C LEU A 21 23.58 -8.54 14.48
N ARG A 22 22.43 -9.18 14.64
CA ARG A 22 21.46 -9.39 13.55
C ARG A 22 20.91 -8.06 13.03
N SER A 23 20.56 -7.13 13.90
CA SER A 23 20.09 -5.79 13.53
C SER A 23 21.16 -5.08 12.68
N LYS A 24 22.39 -5.05 13.16
CA LYS A 24 23.53 -4.47 12.43
C LYS A 24 23.68 -5.08 11.04
N TYR A 25 23.69 -6.41 10.95
CA TYR A 25 23.81 -7.14 9.69
C TYR A 25 22.72 -6.75 8.68
N TYR A 26 21.43 -6.71 9.10
CA TYR A 26 20.34 -6.36 8.19
C TYR A 26 20.38 -4.89 7.75
N LEU A 27 20.77 -3.98 8.64
CA LEU A 27 20.91 -2.57 8.29
C LEU A 27 22.09 -2.32 7.36
N GLU A 28 23.20 -3.02 7.53
CA GLU A 28 24.35 -2.95 6.60
C GLU A 28 23.97 -3.51 5.23
N LYS A 29 23.23 -4.63 5.18
CA LYS A 29 22.75 -5.19 3.92
C LYS A 29 21.78 -4.22 3.20
N ALA A 30 20.89 -3.55 3.93
CA ALA A 30 20.03 -2.54 3.36
C ALA A 30 20.80 -1.34 2.80
N GLU A 31 21.85 -0.90 3.52
CA GLU A 31 22.73 0.18 3.06
C GLU A 31 23.49 -0.20 1.78
N MET A 32 24.03 -1.41 1.70
CA MET A 32 24.68 -1.90 0.48
C MET A 32 23.74 -1.85 -0.72
N THR A 33 22.53 -2.38 -0.57
CA THR A 33 21.51 -2.36 -1.63
C THR A 33 21.13 -0.93 -2.04
N ALA A 34 20.98 -0.02 -1.08
CA ALA A 34 20.66 1.39 -1.35
C ALA A 34 21.83 2.09 -2.06
N THR A 35 23.07 1.80 -1.68
CA THR A 35 24.28 2.33 -2.31
C THR A 35 24.39 1.86 -3.77
N GLU A 36 24.14 0.57 -4.02
CA GLU A 36 24.11 0.00 -5.39
C GLU A 36 23.05 0.69 -6.27
N ALA A 37 21.92 1.06 -5.66
CA ALA A 37 20.84 1.81 -6.33
C ALA A 37 21.09 3.33 -6.38
N ASN A 38 22.20 3.80 -5.83
CA ASN A 38 22.55 5.23 -5.71
C ASN A 38 21.48 6.05 -4.95
N VAL A 39 20.89 5.47 -3.90
CA VAL A 39 19.86 6.08 -3.07
C VAL A 39 20.38 6.28 -1.64
N PRO A 40 20.31 7.49 -1.08
CA PRO A 40 20.72 7.72 0.31
C PRO A 40 19.79 6.98 1.29
N LEU A 41 20.39 6.30 2.27
CA LEU A 41 19.68 5.53 3.29
C LEU A 41 20.12 5.93 4.70
N LYS A 42 19.17 6.32 5.55
CA LYS A 42 19.41 6.51 6.99
C LYS A 42 19.14 5.19 7.71
N LYS A 43 20.12 4.70 8.47
CA LYS A 43 19.98 3.49 9.31
C LYS A 43 19.56 3.88 10.72
N VAL A 44 18.53 3.23 11.27
CA VAL A 44 18.04 3.46 12.62
C VAL A 44 17.83 2.13 13.33
N THR A 45 18.51 1.95 14.46
CA THR A 45 18.19 0.91 15.44
C THR A 45 17.45 1.56 16.59
N ARG A 46 16.26 1.07 16.88
CA ARG A 46 15.43 1.56 17.98
C ARG A 46 15.19 0.47 19.01
N TYR A 47 15.26 0.84 20.27
CA TYR A 47 14.86 0.02 21.41
C TYR A 47 13.48 0.48 21.85
N ASP A 48 12.53 -0.44 22.00
CA ASP A 48 11.17 -0.10 22.43
C ASP A 48 10.50 -1.32 23.11
N LEU A 49 9.38 -1.09 23.79
CA LEU A 49 8.63 -2.12 24.50
C LEU A 49 8.15 -3.25 23.57
N ASN A 50 7.79 -2.90 22.34
CA ASN A 50 7.43 -3.86 21.28
C ASN A 50 7.72 -3.28 19.90
N ILE A 51 7.73 -4.15 18.88
CA ILE A 51 8.09 -3.75 17.51
C ILE A 51 7.11 -2.71 16.94
N ALA A 52 5.80 -2.86 17.18
CA ALA A 52 4.80 -1.95 16.65
C ALA A 52 4.96 -0.53 17.23
N SER A 53 5.13 -0.42 18.56
CA SER A 53 5.37 0.88 19.21
C SER A 53 6.63 1.56 18.68
N GLY A 54 7.71 0.80 18.52
CA GLY A 54 8.97 1.33 17.98
C GLY A 54 8.83 1.87 16.55
N ILE A 55 8.06 1.18 15.70
CA ILE A 55 7.76 1.67 14.35
C ILE A 55 6.90 2.94 14.42
N ILE A 56 5.81 2.93 15.22
CA ILE A 56 4.89 4.07 15.35
C ILE A 56 5.63 5.33 15.84
N HIS A 57 6.48 5.18 16.86
CA HIS A 57 7.29 6.29 17.37
C HIS A 57 8.26 6.80 16.30
N SER A 58 8.98 5.90 15.61
CA SER A 58 9.92 6.29 14.55
C SER A 58 9.24 7.01 13.39
N VAL A 59 8.03 6.60 13.02
CA VAL A 59 7.22 7.26 11.98
C VAL A 59 6.90 8.69 12.37
N LYS A 60 6.43 8.89 13.61
CA LYS A 60 6.07 10.22 14.13
C LYS A 60 7.28 11.14 14.27
N GLU A 61 8.40 10.61 14.80
CA GLU A 61 9.65 11.38 15.03
C GLU A 61 10.34 11.81 13.74
N ASN A 62 10.23 11.02 12.67
CA ASN A 62 10.90 11.28 11.39
C ASN A 62 9.92 11.70 10.28
N GLU A 63 8.65 11.99 10.61
CA GLU A 63 7.61 12.44 9.67
C GLU A 63 7.49 11.52 8.44
N ILE A 64 7.52 10.20 8.68
CA ILE A 64 7.48 9.20 7.62
C ILE A 64 6.09 9.17 6.96
N THR A 65 6.07 9.27 5.65
CA THR A 65 4.82 9.28 4.84
C THR A 65 4.41 7.91 4.35
N SER A 66 5.35 6.96 4.24
CA SER A 66 5.09 5.59 3.76
C SER A 66 5.93 4.57 4.49
N ILE A 67 5.33 3.44 4.83
CA ILE A 67 6.01 2.30 5.46
C ILE A 67 5.97 1.11 4.51
N ILE A 68 7.10 0.44 4.34
CA ILE A 68 7.18 -0.85 3.65
C ILE A 68 7.59 -1.89 4.69
N THR A 69 6.77 -2.93 4.83
CA THR A 69 7.06 -4.05 5.71
C THR A 69 6.87 -5.37 4.99
N GLY A 70 7.65 -6.37 5.35
CA GLY A 70 7.47 -7.73 4.85
C GLY A 70 6.24 -8.39 5.46
N LEU A 71 5.61 -9.28 4.70
CA LEU A 71 4.57 -10.15 5.24
C LEU A 71 5.17 -11.08 6.28
N HIS A 72 4.69 -10.99 7.52
CA HIS A 72 5.22 -11.79 8.62
C HIS A 72 4.86 -13.27 8.42
N ARG A 73 5.84 -14.17 8.62
CA ARG A 73 5.54 -15.62 8.63
C ARG A 73 4.68 -15.93 9.84
N LYS A 74 3.56 -16.63 9.62
CA LYS A 74 2.71 -17.16 10.69
C LYS A 74 3.57 -18.04 11.61
N LYS A 75 3.52 -17.76 12.89
CA LYS A 75 4.11 -18.65 13.91
C LYS A 75 3.07 -19.66 14.39
N ASN A 76 1.78 -19.27 14.43
CA ASN A 76 0.67 -20.09 14.86
C ASN A 76 -0.45 -20.11 13.82
N ILE A 77 -1.29 -21.16 13.86
CA ILE A 77 -2.46 -21.32 12.97
C ILE A 77 -3.49 -20.21 13.20
N THR A 78 -3.53 -19.64 14.39
CA THR A 78 -4.46 -18.57 14.82
C THR A 78 -4.01 -17.18 14.40
N ASP A 79 -2.76 -17.01 13.94
CA ASP A 79 -2.26 -15.69 13.57
C ASP A 79 -2.98 -15.17 12.32
N SER A 80 -3.33 -13.88 12.35
CA SER A 80 -3.82 -13.15 11.18
C SER A 80 -2.83 -13.27 10.01
N TYR A 81 -3.34 -13.35 8.79
CA TYR A 81 -2.47 -13.45 7.61
C TYR A 81 -1.49 -12.29 7.49
N PHE A 82 -1.92 -11.10 7.86
CA PHE A 82 -1.05 -9.91 7.90
C PHE A 82 -0.24 -9.80 9.20
N GLY A 83 -0.61 -10.57 10.23
CA GLY A 83 0.01 -10.58 11.55
C GLY A 83 -0.46 -9.42 12.44
N ILE A 84 -0.29 -9.61 13.74
CA ILE A 84 -0.63 -8.64 14.80
C ILE A 84 0.09 -7.29 14.57
N LEU A 85 1.29 -7.33 14.01
CA LEU A 85 2.06 -6.11 13.71
C LEU A 85 1.30 -5.20 12.74
N ALA A 86 0.79 -5.76 11.64
CA ALA A 86 0.05 -4.97 10.65
C ALA A 86 -1.21 -4.33 11.24
N GLU A 87 -1.95 -5.06 12.08
CA GLU A 87 -3.13 -4.55 12.77
C GLU A 87 -2.78 -3.37 13.69
N HIS A 88 -1.71 -3.48 14.47
CA HIS A 88 -1.26 -2.39 15.32
C HIS A 88 -0.81 -1.16 14.53
N LEU A 89 -0.12 -1.36 13.41
CA LEU A 89 0.30 -0.25 12.54
C LEU A 89 -0.90 0.44 11.88
N LEU A 90 -1.89 -0.33 11.41
CA LEU A 90 -3.11 0.21 10.80
C LEU A 90 -3.94 1.03 11.79
N ASN A 91 -3.98 0.63 13.05
CA ASN A 91 -4.69 1.34 14.11
C ASN A 91 -3.91 2.56 14.65
N GLY A 92 -2.58 2.53 14.56
CA GLY A 92 -1.72 3.57 15.16
C GLY A 92 -1.24 4.66 14.20
N LEU A 93 -1.43 4.47 12.87
CA LEU A 93 -0.86 5.32 11.85
C LEU A 93 -1.84 5.60 10.71
N ASN A 94 -1.80 6.83 10.19
CA ASN A 94 -2.56 7.25 9.02
C ASN A 94 -1.72 7.33 7.73
N CYS A 95 -0.39 7.16 7.81
CA CYS A 95 0.47 7.13 6.63
C CYS A 95 0.20 5.92 5.74
N GLU A 96 0.75 5.92 4.54
CA GLU A 96 0.68 4.77 3.64
C GLU A 96 1.40 3.55 4.25
N ILE A 97 0.74 2.39 4.20
CA ILE A 97 1.32 1.12 4.69
C ILE A 97 1.31 0.10 3.56
N ILE A 98 2.50 -0.38 3.21
CA ILE A 98 2.73 -1.38 2.17
C ILE A 98 3.20 -2.67 2.84
N ILE A 99 2.39 -3.71 2.77
CA ILE A 99 2.75 -5.06 3.21
C ILE A 99 3.15 -5.85 1.97
N SER A 100 4.39 -6.32 1.91
CA SER A 100 4.93 -6.94 0.70
C SER A 100 5.46 -8.36 0.94
N LYS A 101 5.30 -9.20 -0.08
CA LYS A 101 5.90 -10.53 -0.18
C LYS A 101 6.40 -10.73 -1.60
N PHE A 102 7.70 -10.81 -1.79
CA PHE A 102 8.30 -11.14 -3.08
C PHE A 102 8.83 -12.58 -3.07
N LEU A 103 8.39 -13.39 -4.03
CA LEU A 103 8.84 -14.77 -4.22
C LEU A 103 9.87 -14.88 -5.35
N ILE A 104 9.94 -13.85 -6.19
CA ILE A 104 10.87 -13.71 -7.29
C ILE A 104 11.59 -12.36 -7.21
N PRO A 105 12.75 -12.19 -7.80
CA PRO A 105 13.42 -10.89 -7.88
C PRO A 105 12.54 -9.86 -8.60
N VAL A 106 12.50 -8.63 -8.08
CA VAL A 106 11.59 -7.57 -8.57
C VAL A 106 11.80 -7.29 -10.07
N HIS A 107 13.04 -7.31 -10.55
CA HIS A 107 13.38 -7.08 -11.97
C HIS A 107 12.89 -8.18 -12.93
N THR A 108 12.43 -9.32 -12.42
CA THR A 108 11.89 -10.42 -13.23
C THR A 108 10.36 -10.38 -13.38
N ILE A 109 9.71 -9.41 -12.74
CA ILE A 109 8.26 -9.22 -12.81
C ILE A 109 7.88 -8.80 -14.24
N LYS A 110 6.99 -9.55 -14.87
CA LYS A 110 6.52 -9.29 -16.25
C LYS A 110 5.22 -8.52 -16.32
N ARG A 111 4.45 -8.52 -15.27
CA ARG A 111 3.17 -7.79 -15.16
C ARG A 111 2.86 -7.42 -13.73
N ILE A 112 2.30 -6.24 -13.54
CA ILE A 112 1.73 -5.81 -12.27
C ILE A 112 0.21 -5.87 -12.43
N VAL A 113 -0.46 -6.70 -11.63
CA VAL A 113 -1.92 -6.85 -11.61
C VAL A 113 -2.45 -6.13 -10.36
N ILE A 114 -3.26 -5.10 -10.54
CA ILE A 114 -3.73 -4.24 -9.45
C ILE A 114 -5.24 -4.35 -9.32
N ALA A 115 -5.72 -4.85 -8.19
CA ALA A 115 -7.14 -4.78 -7.83
C ALA A 115 -7.40 -3.47 -7.07
N VAL A 116 -8.35 -2.70 -7.58
CA VAL A 116 -8.70 -1.37 -7.05
C VAL A 116 -10.16 -1.39 -6.58
N PRO A 117 -10.44 -1.08 -5.31
CA PRO A 117 -11.80 -1.04 -4.82
C PRO A 117 -12.59 0.13 -5.39
N PRO A 118 -13.91 0.04 -5.41
CA PRO A 118 -14.78 1.17 -5.77
C PRO A 118 -14.46 2.40 -4.92
N LYS A 119 -14.48 3.58 -5.53
CA LYS A 119 -14.25 4.88 -4.88
C LYS A 119 -12.83 5.13 -4.37
N ALA A 120 -11.86 4.26 -4.67
CA ALA A 120 -10.46 4.48 -4.28
C ALA A 120 -9.89 5.79 -4.84
N GLU A 121 -10.41 6.26 -5.97
CA GLU A 121 -10.04 7.53 -6.60
C GLU A 121 -10.39 8.78 -5.78
N TYR A 122 -11.23 8.64 -4.75
CA TYR A 122 -11.60 9.74 -3.85
C TYR A 122 -10.81 9.75 -2.53
N GLU A 123 -9.96 8.73 -2.31
CA GLU A 123 -9.09 8.68 -1.14
C GLU A 123 -7.89 9.62 -1.29
N SER A 124 -7.47 10.26 -0.21
CA SER A 124 -6.34 11.21 -0.22
C SER A 124 -5.02 10.58 -0.70
N GLY A 125 -4.82 9.29 -0.45
CA GLY A 125 -3.64 8.55 -0.89
C GLY A 125 -3.65 8.12 -2.37
N PHE A 126 -4.74 8.34 -3.11
CA PHE A 126 -4.88 7.91 -4.51
C PHE A 126 -3.73 8.36 -5.41
N PRO A 127 -3.32 9.65 -5.45
CA PRO A 127 -2.23 10.07 -6.32
C PRO A 127 -0.90 9.38 -5.99
N HIS A 128 -0.66 9.11 -4.72
CA HIS A 128 0.59 8.50 -4.24
C HIS A 128 0.76 7.09 -4.79
N TRP A 129 -0.18 6.19 -4.50
CA TRP A 129 -0.05 4.81 -4.94
C TRP A 129 -0.15 4.68 -6.47
N MET A 130 -0.92 5.53 -7.15
CA MET A 130 -0.94 5.58 -8.62
C MET A 130 0.43 5.93 -9.20
N GLU A 131 1.10 6.95 -8.63
CA GLU A 131 2.45 7.33 -9.02
C GLU A 131 3.44 6.19 -8.83
N HIS A 132 3.38 5.51 -7.66
CA HIS A 132 4.26 4.38 -7.34
C HIS A 132 4.15 3.25 -8.37
N PHE A 133 2.93 2.78 -8.68
CA PHE A 133 2.79 1.65 -9.59
C PHE A 133 2.96 2.00 -11.06
N CYS A 134 2.59 3.20 -11.49
CA CYS A 134 2.89 3.65 -12.83
C CYS A 134 4.40 3.79 -13.06
N ARG A 135 5.14 4.37 -12.11
CA ARG A 135 6.61 4.42 -12.17
C ARG A 135 7.23 3.03 -12.12
N MET A 136 6.76 2.17 -11.23
CA MET A 136 7.25 0.78 -11.13
C MET A 136 7.07 0.05 -12.46
N GLY A 137 5.89 0.13 -13.08
CA GLY A 137 5.63 -0.44 -14.40
C GLY A 137 6.57 0.09 -15.48
N SER A 138 6.77 1.41 -15.51
CA SER A 138 7.69 2.05 -16.48
C SER A 138 9.15 1.64 -16.23
N THR A 139 9.60 1.59 -14.97
CA THR A 139 10.98 1.20 -14.61
C THR A 139 11.27 -0.26 -14.93
N LEU A 140 10.30 -1.15 -14.68
CA LEU A 140 10.43 -2.58 -14.98
C LEU A 140 10.16 -2.89 -16.45
N GLY A 141 9.68 -1.94 -17.25
CA GLY A 141 9.28 -2.17 -18.64
C GLY A 141 8.10 -3.14 -18.78
N CYS A 142 7.28 -3.29 -17.74
CA CYS A 142 6.18 -4.23 -17.72
C CYS A 142 4.81 -3.55 -17.77
N ARG A 143 3.77 -4.32 -18.14
CA ARG A 143 2.39 -3.83 -18.17
C ARG A 143 1.81 -3.74 -16.79
N VAL A 144 1.03 -2.69 -16.53
CA VAL A 144 0.21 -2.51 -15.34
C VAL A 144 -1.25 -2.77 -15.71
N HIS A 145 -1.82 -3.84 -15.17
CA HIS A 145 -3.19 -4.25 -15.46
C HIS A 145 -4.08 -3.94 -14.25
N PHE A 146 -5.01 -3.01 -14.43
CA PHE A 146 -5.95 -2.59 -13.41
C PHE A 146 -7.26 -3.37 -13.51
N PHE A 147 -7.73 -3.85 -12.36
CA PHE A 147 -9.05 -4.46 -12.18
C PHE A 147 -9.86 -3.55 -11.26
N ALA A 148 -10.91 -2.94 -11.79
CA ALA A 148 -11.76 -2.00 -11.07
C ALA A 148 -13.17 -2.00 -11.68
N ASN A 149 -14.14 -1.39 -10.97
CA ASN A 149 -15.44 -1.15 -11.56
C ASN A 149 -15.36 -0.09 -12.68
N GLU A 150 -16.42 0.04 -13.47
CA GLU A 150 -16.45 0.94 -14.61
C GLU A 150 -16.14 2.40 -14.23
N LYS A 151 -16.76 2.91 -13.17
CA LYS A 151 -16.60 4.31 -12.71
C LYS A 151 -15.15 4.60 -12.30
N THR A 152 -14.58 3.75 -11.47
CA THR A 152 -13.18 3.88 -11.03
C THR A 152 -12.23 3.74 -12.22
N THR A 153 -12.47 2.82 -13.15
CA THR A 153 -11.67 2.63 -14.38
C THR A 153 -11.55 3.92 -15.20
N ILE A 154 -12.65 4.63 -15.41
CA ILE A 154 -12.66 5.91 -16.14
C ILE A 154 -11.73 6.93 -15.43
N ARG A 155 -11.75 6.98 -14.11
CA ARG A 155 -10.88 7.88 -13.32
C ARG A 155 -9.41 7.50 -13.42
N LEU A 156 -9.09 6.20 -13.30
CA LEU A 156 -7.73 5.69 -13.48
C LEU A 156 -7.18 6.05 -14.85
N GLN A 157 -7.93 5.78 -15.92
CA GLN A 157 -7.55 6.10 -17.28
C GLN A 157 -7.29 7.60 -17.46
N THR A 158 -8.17 8.44 -16.93
CA THR A 158 -8.05 9.90 -17.01
C THR A 158 -6.79 10.38 -16.32
N TRP A 159 -6.48 9.83 -15.14
CA TRP A 159 -5.29 10.19 -14.38
C TRP A 159 -4.00 9.78 -15.11
N ILE A 160 -3.95 8.54 -15.63
CA ILE A 160 -2.80 8.00 -16.37
C ILE A 160 -2.55 8.79 -17.66
N LYS A 161 -3.59 9.08 -18.44
CA LYS A 161 -3.47 9.87 -19.68
C LYS A 161 -2.84 11.25 -19.45
N LYS A 162 -3.04 11.84 -18.28
CA LYS A 162 -2.47 13.16 -17.97
C LYS A 162 -1.03 13.09 -17.47
N ARG A 163 -0.66 12.09 -16.69
CA ARG A 163 0.59 12.05 -15.93
C ARG A 163 1.58 10.99 -16.40
N HIS A 164 1.08 9.86 -16.91
CA HIS A 164 1.89 8.67 -17.22
C HIS A 164 1.59 8.09 -18.61
N LYS A 165 1.62 8.92 -19.63
CA LYS A 165 1.30 8.54 -21.03
C LYS A 165 2.16 7.38 -21.57
N GLN A 166 3.35 7.17 -21.02
CA GLN A 166 4.28 6.13 -21.48
C GLN A 166 4.10 4.80 -20.75
N THR A 167 3.32 4.75 -19.65
CA THR A 167 3.08 3.51 -18.93
C THR A 167 2.14 2.62 -19.73
N LEU A 168 2.56 1.38 -19.99
CA LEU A 168 1.73 0.39 -20.66
C LEU A 168 0.65 -0.10 -19.69
N THR A 169 -0.62 0.19 -19.97
CA THR A 169 -1.72 -0.15 -19.07
C THR A 169 -2.81 -0.92 -19.77
N ASP A 170 -3.37 -1.90 -19.07
CA ASP A 170 -4.57 -2.65 -19.44
C ASP A 170 -5.64 -2.45 -18.34
N PHE A 171 -6.92 -2.62 -18.69
CA PHE A 171 -8.03 -2.48 -17.76
C PHE A 171 -9.00 -3.63 -17.95
N SER A 172 -9.44 -4.22 -16.85
CA SER A 172 -10.51 -5.23 -16.82
C SER A 172 -11.52 -4.89 -15.74
N LEU A 173 -12.74 -5.35 -15.98
CA LEU A 173 -13.85 -5.08 -15.09
C LEU A 173 -13.79 -5.97 -13.83
N LEU A 174 -13.97 -5.36 -12.67
CA LEU A 174 -14.22 -5.99 -11.38
C LEU A 174 -15.33 -5.20 -10.68
N GLU A 175 -16.58 -5.55 -10.95
CA GLU A 175 -17.74 -4.80 -10.44
C GLU A 175 -17.96 -5.04 -8.95
N ASP A 176 -17.85 -6.28 -8.51
CA ASP A 176 -18.00 -6.65 -7.11
C ASP A 176 -16.67 -7.10 -6.53
N TRP A 177 -16.29 -6.50 -5.41
CA TRP A 177 -15.07 -6.88 -4.71
C TRP A 177 -15.10 -8.32 -4.16
N ASN A 178 -16.30 -8.88 -3.95
CA ASN A 178 -16.45 -10.30 -3.61
C ASN A 178 -15.96 -11.25 -4.72
N ASP A 179 -15.88 -10.78 -5.97
CA ASP A 179 -15.37 -11.52 -7.12
C ASP A 179 -13.85 -11.47 -7.27
N LEU A 180 -13.12 -11.00 -6.25
CA LEU A 180 -11.65 -10.89 -6.26
C LEU A 180 -10.96 -12.20 -6.68
N LEU A 181 -11.59 -13.34 -6.44
CA LEU A 181 -11.07 -14.65 -6.82
C LEU A 181 -10.95 -14.87 -8.34
N VAL A 182 -11.62 -14.06 -9.18
CA VAL A 182 -11.41 -14.05 -10.63
C VAL A 182 -9.95 -13.78 -10.99
N LEU A 183 -9.24 -13.04 -10.15
CA LEU A 183 -7.81 -12.76 -10.33
C LEU A 183 -6.93 -14.01 -10.26
N THR A 184 -7.39 -15.12 -9.67
CA THR A 184 -6.61 -16.37 -9.63
C THR A 184 -6.27 -16.91 -11.02
N GLY A 185 -7.14 -16.67 -12.00
CA GLY A 185 -6.90 -17.00 -13.41
C GLY A 185 -6.07 -15.97 -14.17
N GLN A 186 -5.78 -14.81 -13.57
CA GLN A 186 -5.11 -13.69 -14.22
C GLN A 186 -3.68 -13.46 -13.69
N VAL A 187 -3.35 -14.03 -12.53
CA VAL A 187 -2.06 -13.82 -11.86
C VAL A 187 -1.19 -15.06 -12.00
N SER A 188 -0.13 -14.97 -12.82
CA SER A 188 0.89 -15.99 -12.97
C SER A 188 2.01 -15.85 -11.92
N TYR A 189 2.90 -16.83 -11.83
CA TYR A 189 4.01 -16.84 -10.87
C TYR A 189 5.01 -15.69 -11.06
N ASP A 190 5.13 -15.17 -12.28
CA ASP A 190 6.00 -14.06 -12.67
C ASP A 190 5.28 -12.70 -12.67
N HIS A 191 4.05 -12.65 -12.15
CA HIS A 191 3.30 -11.42 -11.94
C HIS A 191 3.41 -10.95 -10.49
N LEU A 192 3.31 -9.64 -10.28
CA LEU A 192 3.08 -9.02 -8.98
C LEU A 192 1.59 -8.73 -8.82
N LEU A 193 0.95 -9.37 -7.85
CA LEU A 193 -0.40 -9.01 -7.45
C LEU A 193 -0.35 -7.83 -6.46
N VAL A 194 -1.11 -6.81 -6.73
CA VAL A 194 -1.29 -5.65 -5.86
C VAL A 194 -2.75 -5.51 -5.48
N ILE A 195 -3.02 -5.43 -4.20
CA ILE A 195 -4.35 -5.15 -3.66
C ILE A 195 -4.33 -3.76 -3.04
N ILE A 196 -5.09 -2.84 -3.61
CA ILE A 196 -5.39 -1.58 -2.96
C ILE A 196 -6.48 -1.86 -1.93
N SER A 197 -6.13 -1.78 -0.67
CA SER A 197 -7.04 -2.02 0.45
C SER A 197 -7.53 -0.69 1.01
N ALA A 198 -8.42 -0.76 1.99
CA ALA A 198 -8.95 0.42 2.66
C ALA A 198 -9.05 0.18 4.17
N ARG A 199 -9.05 1.25 4.95
CA ARG A 199 -9.27 1.19 6.40
C ARG A 199 -10.75 1.33 6.71
N PRO A 200 -11.26 0.71 7.80
CA PRO A 200 -12.62 0.97 8.27
C PRO A 200 -12.90 2.47 8.41
N GLY A 201 -14.05 2.90 7.92
CA GLY A 201 -14.46 4.31 7.97
C GLY A 201 -14.02 5.16 6.77
N THR A 202 -13.29 4.63 5.80
CA THR A 202 -12.95 5.33 4.56
C THR A 202 -14.00 5.08 3.46
N LEU A 203 -13.97 5.91 2.40
CA LEU A 203 -14.96 5.86 1.30
C LEU A 203 -14.89 4.58 0.46
N SER A 204 -13.69 4.04 0.32
CA SER A 204 -13.42 2.83 -0.47
C SER A 204 -13.48 1.54 0.35
N TYR A 205 -13.78 1.65 1.66
CA TYR A 205 -13.90 0.46 2.51
C TYR A 205 -15.12 -0.36 2.16
N ASP A 206 -14.90 -1.66 2.05
CA ASP A 206 -15.94 -2.68 1.88
C ASP A 206 -15.76 -3.80 2.90
N SER A 207 -16.87 -4.35 3.43
CA SER A 207 -16.82 -5.42 4.43
C SER A 207 -16.17 -6.71 3.92
N SER A 208 -16.12 -6.91 2.60
CA SER A 208 -15.40 -8.04 1.99
C SER A 208 -13.89 -8.01 2.26
N PHE A 209 -13.31 -6.85 2.62
CA PHE A 209 -11.91 -6.76 3.04
C PHE A 209 -11.59 -7.60 4.28
N GLU A 210 -12.56 -7.89 5.12
CA GLU A 210 -12.38 -8.79 6.27
C GLU A 210 -12.03 -10.22 5.82
N LYS A 211 -12.50 -10.62 4.63
CA LYS A 211 -12.19 -11.93 4.04
C LYS A 211 -10.84 -11.97 3.31
N LEU A 212 -10.27 -10.80 2.99
CA LEU A 212 -9.06 -10.66 2.18
C LEU A 212 -7.87 -11.46 2.73
N PRO A 213 -7.54 -11.42 4.03
CA PRO A 213 -6.43 -12.20 4.58
C PRO A 213 -6.57 -13.70 4.30
N ARG A 214 -7.77 -14.24 4.45
CA ARG A 214 -8.07 -15.65 4.19
C ARG A 214 -7.98 -16.00 2.71
N GLN A 215 -8.52 -15.15 1.83
CA GLN A 215 -8.47 -15.34 0.38
C GLN A 215 -7.03 -15.30 -0.14
N LEU A 216 -6.23 -14.32 0.28
CA LEU A 216 -4.83 -14.20 -0.12
C LEU A 216 -3.98 -15.37 0.37
N SER A 217 -4.20 -15.82 1.61
CA SER A 217 -3.51 -16.97 2.16
C SER A 217 -3.81 -18.26 1.40
N LYS A 218 -5.06 -18.46 1.00
CA LYS A 218 -5.52 -19.69 0.35
C LYS A 218 -5.20 -19.75 -1.13
N TYR A 219 -5.40 -18.66 -1.85
CA TYR A 219 -5.41 -18.66 -3.30
C TYR A 219 -4.18 -17.99 -3.93
N PHE A 220 -3.48 -17.11 -3.22
CA PHE A 220 -2.32 -16.35 -3.71
C PHE A 220 -1.05 -16.59 -2.90
N SER A 221 -0.98 -17.73 -2.19
CA SER A 221 0.18 -18.09 -1.38
C SER A 221 1.47 -18.21 -2.21
N ASN A 222 1.37 -18.58 -3.47
CA ASN A 222 2.48 -18.80 -4.40
C ASN A 222 2.74 -17.60 -5.35
N ASN A 223 2.18 -16.43 -5.06
CA ASN A 223 2.39 -15.23 -5.85
C ASN A 223 3.17 -14.17 -5.06
N SER A 224 3.97 -13.38 -5.78
CA SER A 224 4.46 -12.11 -5.25
C SER A 224 3.28 -11.18 -5.03
N LEU A 225 3.22 -10.55 -3.85
CA LEU A 225 2.03 -9.82 -3.38
C LEU A 225 2.42 -8.52 -2.70
N ILE A 226 1.66 -7.48 -2.98
CA ILE A 226 1.61 -6.24 -2.21
C ILE A 226 0.17 -6.02 -1.77
N VAL A 227 -0.04 -5.70 -0.49
CA VAL A 227 -1.27 -5.11 0.02
C VAL A 227 -0.95 -3.71 0.48
N LEU A 228 -1.59 -2.73 -0.13
CA LEU A 228 -1.36 -1.33 0.13
C LEU A 228 -2.59 -0.70 0.80
N TYR A 229 -2.37 -0.08 1.95
CA TYR A 229 -3.34 0.78 2.63
C TYR A 229 -2.95 2.23 2.36
N PRO A 230 -3.77 2.98 1.61
CA PRO A 230 -3.46 4.35 1.22
C PRO A 230 -3.26 5.28 2.41
N ASN A 231 -2.49 6.35 2.20
CA ASN A 231 -2.37 7.45 3.14
C ASN A 231 -3.73 8.12 3.36
N GLN A 232 -4.05 8.43 4.61
CA GLN A 232 -5.26 9.13 5.02
C GLN A 232 -4.96 10.49 5.67
N SER A 233 -3.68 10.82 5.84
CA SER A 233 -3.23 12.13 6.34
C SER A 233 -3.13 13.06 5.14
N GLY A 234 -4.14 13.85 4.89
CA GLY A 234 -4.11 14.83 3.80
C GLY A 234 -5.47 15.50 3.62
N GLU A 235 -5.48 16.66 3.03
CA GLU A 235 -6.72 17.23 2.52
C GLU A 235 -7.33 16.25 1.51
N PRO A 236 -8.69 16.11 1.51
CA PRO A 236 -9.36 15.37 0.45
C PRO A 236 -8.83 15.87 -0.90
N LEU A 237 -8.56 14.95 -1.82
CA LEU A 237 -8.14 15.31 -3.17
C LEU A 237 -8.96 16.49 -3.67
N ASP A 238 -8.24 17.50 -4.19
CA ASP A 238 -8.88 18.58 -4.94
C ASP A 238 -9.61 17.95 -6.13
N THR A 239 -10.90 17.71 -5.91
CA THR A 239 -11.78 17.12 -6.93
C THR A 239 -11.95 18.04 -8.13
N SER A 240 -11.41 19.28 -8.09
CA SER A 240 -11.35 20.19 -9.24
C SER A 240 -10.60 19.55 -10.43
N PHE A 241 -9.68 18.63 -10.14
CA PHE A 241 -9.02 17.86 -11.19
C PHE A 241 -10.03 17.00 -12.00
N PHE A 242 -11.06 16.46 -11.33
CA PHE A 242 -12.10 15.67 -11.97
C PHE A 242 -13.31 16.51 -12.36
N SER A 243 -13.65 17.58 -11.63
CA SER A 243 -14.82 18.43 -11.87
C SER A 243 -14.72 19.25 -13.15
N LYS A 244 -13.52 19.59 -13.60
CA LYS A 244 -13.32 20.23 -14.91
C LYS A 244 -13.64 19.33 -16.10
N LEU A 245 -13.89 18.04 -15.88
CA LEU A 245 -14.11 17.06 -16.94
C LEU A 245 -15.52 16.46 -16.97
N TYR A 246 -16.25 16.53 -15.85
CA TYR A 246 -17.60 15.97 -15.74
C TYR A 246 -18.44 16.81 -14.79
N THR A 247 -19.56 17.30 -15.29
CA THR A 247 -20.69 17.84 -14.51
C THR A 247 -21.49 16.69 -13.89
N ASP A 248 -20.84 15.86 -13.07
CA ASP A 248 -21.52 14.69 -12.52
C ASP A 248 -22.10 15.01 -11.14
N THR A 249 -23.40 14.79 -11.00
CA THR A 249 -24.19 15.09 -9.80
C THR A 249 -23.70 14.30 -8.57
N GLU A 250 -23.13 13.11 -8.78
CA GLU A 250 -22.57 12.28 -7.71
C GLU A 250 -21.30 12.89 -7.09
N THR A 251 -20.40 13.48 -7.90
CA THR A 251 -19.17 14.11 -7.39
C THR A 251 -19.49 15.22 -6.38
N ARG A 252 -20.53 16.02 -6.63
CA ARG A 252 -20.98 17.07 -5.72
C ARG A 252 -21.51 16.52 -4.38
N HIS A 253 -22.09 15.33 -4.40
CA HIS A 253 -22.60 14.71 -3.17
C HIS A 253 -21.47 14.23 -2.27
N TYR A 254 -20.43 13.60 -2.83
CA TYR A 254 -19.26 13.13 -2.10
C TYR A 254 -18.39 14.28 -1.57
N GLU A 255 -18.24 15.38 -2.32
CA GLU A 255 -17.58 16.59 -1.82
C GLU A 255 -18.25 17.16 -0.57
N LYS A 256 -19.59 17.19 -0.53
CA LYS A 256 -20.35 17.64 0.64
C LYS A 256 -20.14 16.73 1.84
N VAL A 257 -20.14 15.42 1.61
CA VAL A 257 -19.93 14.41 2.66
C VAL A 257 -18.50 14.48 3.19
N GLY A 258 -17.48 14.54 2.32
CA GLY A 258 -16.08 14.68 2.75
C GLY A 258 -15.82 15.96 3.55
N LYS A 259 -16.35 17.11 3.11
CA LYS A 259 -16.26 18.38 3.86
C LYS A 259 -17.03 18.35 5.17
N TRP A 260 -18.16 17.63 5.24
CA TRP A 260 -18.96 17.46 6.46
C TRP A 260 -18.19 16.62 7.49
N PHE A 261 -17.61 15.47 7.10
CA PHE A 261 -16.77 14.64 7.96
C PHE A 261 -15.54 15.41 8.45
N TYR A 262 -14.84 16.15 7.60
CA TYR A 262 -13.69 16.97 7.98
C TYR A 262 -14.03 18.04 9.01
N ARG A 263 -15.21 18.68 8.91
CA ARG A 263 -15.69 19.65 9.90
C ARG A 263 -16.06 19.01 11.24
N TRP A 264 -16.50 17.76 11.23
CA TRP A 264 -16.92 17.06 12.44
C TRP A 264 -15.72 16.64 13.30
N PHE A 265 -14.63 16.22 12.68
CA PHE A 265 -13.38 15.83 13.34
C PHE A 265 -12.47 17.01 13.75
N LYS A 266 -12.73 18.24 13.26
CA LYS A 266 -11.94 19.43 13.60
C LYS A 266 -12.57 20.26 14.74
N LYS A 267 -13.61 19.73 15.41
CA LYS A 267 -14.34 20.41 16.47
C LYS A 267 -14.08 19.78 17.85
N ASP A 268 -12.79 19.46 18.15
CA ASP A 268 -12.30 19.24 19.51
C ASP A 268 -10.90 19.83 19.63
#